data_94103143b0e6a68078b1bd0f61783f34
#
_entry.id   94103143b0e6a68078b1bd0f61783f34
#
_cell.length_a   1.000
_cell.length_b   1.000
_cell.length_c   1.000
_cell.angle_alpha   90.00
_cell.angle_beta   90.00
_cell.angle_gamma   90.00
#
_symmetry.space_group_name_H-M   'P 1'
#
loop_
_entity.id
_entity.type
_entity.pdbx_description
1 polymer ?
#
loop_
_entity_poly.entity_id
_entity_poly.type
_entity_poly.pdbx_seq_one_letter_code
_entity_poly.pdbx_strand_id
1 'polypeptide(L)'
;ITEHEGRIIQNRSSNSIIREIEEIRDKVPGFTGIISDLGGPTANMYRIACKSKEIEAHCRKPSCVYPDICQNLNTDHTPLIQLYRRARSLPGIKKILIGSGLRYDLAIKAPAYIKELVTHHVGGYLKIAPEHTETGPLSKMMKPGIGTYDKFKELFEKYSKEAGKEQYLVPYFIAAHPGTSDSDMMHLALWLKRNGFRADQVQTFYPSPMATATAMYHTNKNPLRKVTRSSETVDVVRGEKRRRLHKAFLRYHDANNWPLLREALKKMGRADLIGNGKQHLVPNYQPQTDGTYQSPRRKNSSGKVSVAHNPRDFRSEEHTSELQSHHDLVCRLL
;
A
#
# COMPACT_ATOMS: atom_id res chain seq x y z
N ILE A 1 -1.32 6.00 11.31
CA ILE A 1 -0.23 6.78 11.91
C ILE A 1 -0.78 8.03 12.56
N THR A 2 -1.43 8.94 11.82
CA THR A 2 -1.94 10.21 12.38
C THR A 2 -2.87 10.03 13.58
N GLU A 3 -3.68 8.98 13.61
CA GLU A 3 -4.61 8.68 14.70
C GLU A 3 -3.91 8.25 15.99
N HIS A 4 -2.76 7.57 15.87
CA HIS A 4 -2.03 7.04 17.01
C HIS A 4 -0.88 7.96 17.44
N GLU A 5 -0.22 8.60 16.48
CA GLU A 5 1.04 9.32 16.70
C GLU A 5 0.90 10.83 16.53
N GLY A 6 -0.29 11.26 16.17
CA GLY A 6 -0.57 12.67 15.94
C GLY A 6 -0.18 13.11 14.52
N ARG A 7 -0.44 14.38 14.28
CA ARG A 7 -0.32 15.01 12.95
C ARG A 7 1.09 15.56 12.70
N ILE A 8 1.83 15.85 13.75
CA ILE A 8 3.17 16.43 13.68
C ILE A 8 4.17 15.29 13.55
N ILE A 9 4.96 15.34 12.48
CA ILE A 9 5.94 14.29 12.19
C ILE A 9 7.20 14.58 13.00
N GLN A 10 7.60 13.61 13.81
CA GLN A 10 8.88 13.63 14.51
C GLN A 10 9.99 13.19 13.54
N ASN A 11 11.07 13.93 13.49
CA ASN A 11 12.16 13.67 12.56
C ASN A 11 13.48 13.56 13.32
N ARG A 12 14.21 12.50 13.03
CA ARG A 12 15.61 12.40 13.45
C ARG A 12 16.49 13.35 12.64
N SER A 13 17.61 13.77 13.20
CA SER A 13 18.59 14.55 12.44
C SER A 13 19.30 13.66 11.41
N SER A 14 19.68 14.25 10.28
CA SER A 14 20.45 13.55 9.26
C SER A 14 21.74 12.93 9.85
N ASN A 15 22.43 13.64 10.75
CA ASN A 15 23.65 13.12 11.40
C ASN A 15 23.36 11.90 12.29
N SER A 16 22.22 11.88 12.99
CA SER A 16 21.82 10.71 13.79
C SER A 16 21.59 9.48 12.92
N ILE A 17 20.94 9.65 11.77
CA ILE A 17 20.68 8.56 10.83
C ILE A 17 21.97 8.05 10.20
N ILE A 18 22.83 8.95 9.76
CA ILE A 18 24.13 8.57 9.18
C ILE A 18 24.98 7.80 10.19
N ARG A 19 25.07 8.30 11.43
CA ARG A 19 25.81 7.59 12.49
C ARG A 19 25.27 6.18 12.75
N GLU A 20 23.94 5.98 12.73
CA GLU A 20 23.36 4.65 12.87
C GLU A 20 23.74 3.73 11.69
N ILE A 21 23.75 4.25 10.47
CA ILE A 21 24.19 3.48 9.30
C ILE A 21 25.68 3.09 9.44
N GLU A 22 26.53 4.00 9.93
CA GLU A 22 27.93 3.72 10.20
C GLU A 22 28.08 2.67 11.31
N GLU A 23 27.31 2.79 12.40
CA GLU A 23 27.30 1.79 13.47
C GLU A 23 26.85 0.40 12.99
N ILE A 24 25.81 0.33 12.14
CA ILE A 24 25.38 -0.92 11.52
C ILE A 24 26.51 -1.51 10.69
N ARG A 25 27.14 -0.71 9.83
CA ARG A 25 28.26 -1.13 8.99
C ARG A 25 29.43 -1.69 9.81
N ASP A 26 29.78 -1.03 10.89
CA ASP A 26 31.01 -1.30 11.65
C ASP A 26 30.80 -2.37 12.73
N LYS A 27 29.58 -2.51 13.28
CA LYS A 27 29.32 -3.38 14.44
C LYS A 27 28.57 -4.66 14.10
N VAL A 28 27.88 -4.74 12.94
CA VAL A 28 27.10 -5.94 12.60
C VAL A 28 27.98 -6.97 11.89
N PRO A 29 28.22 -8.15 12.50
CA PRO A 29 29.00 -9.21 11.87
C PRO A 29 28.39 -9.65 10.54
N GLY A 30 29.21 -9.76 9.51
CA GLY A 30 28.76 -10.24 8.19
C GLY A 30 27.93 -9.20 7.39
N PHE A 31 27.98 -7.92 7.76
CA PHE A 31 27.29 -6.87 7.03
C PHE A 31 27.69 -6.85 5.56
N THR A 32 26.72 -6.94 4.66
CA THR A 32 26.95 -7.09 3.22
C THR A 32 27.07 -5.76 2.47
N GLY A 33 26.92 -4.64 3.14
CA GLY A 33 26.85 -3.29 2.54
C GLY A 33 25.44 -2.88 2.08
N ILE A 34 24.43 -3.63 2.45
CA ILE A 34 23.04 -3.36 2.04
C ILE A 34 22.21 -2.97 3.25
N ILE A 35 21.60 -1.79 3.19
CA ILE A 35 20.50 -1.38 4.09
C ILE A 35 19.20 -1.68 3.37
N SER A 36 18.41 -2.59 3.92
CA SER A 36 17.18 -3.09 3.30
C SER A 36 16.02 -2.07 3.33
N ASP A 37 16.02 -1.18 4.31
CA ASP A 37 15.05 -0.10 4.39
C ASP A 37 15.59 1.12 5.14
N LEU A 38 15.76 2.22 4.43
CA LEU A 38 15.97 3.55 5.01
C LEU A 38 14.64 4.31 4.94
N GLY A 39 13.71 3.91 5.78
CA GLY A 39 12.34 4.36 5.73
C GLY A 39 11.72 4.61 7.09
N GLY A 40 10.44 4.44 7.15
CA GLY A 40 9.60 4.59 8.32
C GLY A 40 8.17 4.20 7.97
N PRO A 41 7.17 4.46 8.82
CA PRO A 41 5.78 4.14 8.52
C PRO A 41 5.28 4.73 7.19
N THR A 42 5.91 5.84 6.76
CA THR A 42 5.73 6.43 5.43
C THR A 42 7.06 7.11 5.03
N ALA A 43 7.81 6.47 4.15
CA ALA A 43 9.20 6.84 3.86
C ALA A 43 9.38 8.30 3.42
N ASN A 44 8.47 8.84 2.61
CA ASN A 44 8.61 10.20 2.07
C ASN A 44 7.92 11.29 2.89
N MET A 45 7.73 11.07 4.20
CA MET A 45 7.24 12.11 5.12
C MET A 45 8.38 12.80 5.87
N TYR A 46 9.62 12.37 5.69
CA TYR A 46 10.79 12.98 6.35
C TYR A 46 10.91 14.46 6.04
N ARG A 47 10.93 15.29 7.08
CA ARG A 47 10.98 16.76 7.02
C ARG A 47 9.77 17.41 6.34
N ILE A 48 8.70 16.69 6.09
CA ILE A 48 7.43 17.24 5.64
C ILE A 48 6.69 17.80 6.86
N ALA A 49 6.39 19.10 6.86
CA ALA A 49 5.76 19.81 7.96
C ALA A 49 4.93 20.98 7.45
N CYS A 50 4.18 21.62 8.35
CA CYS A 50 3.54 22.90 8.03
C CYS A 50 4.61 23.98 7.76
N LYS A 51 4.36 24.86 6.79
CA LYS A 51 5.26 25.97 6.44
C LYS A 51 5.37 27.03 7.55
N SER A 52 4.34 27.14 8.40
CA SER A 52 4.30 28.09 9.52
C SER A 52 3.95 27.35 10.81
N LYS A 53 4.78 27.54 11.84
CA LYS A 53 4.54 27.02 13.20
C LYS A 53 3.33 27.70 13.87
N GLU A 54 3.08 28.96 13.58
CA GLU A 54 1.93 29.69 14.09
C GLU A 54 0.62 29.10 13.54
N ILE A 55 0.57 28.87 12.23
CA ILE A 55 -0.59 28.20 11.61
C ILE A 55 -0.75 26.78 12.17
N GLU A 56 0.35 26.04 12.33
CA GLU A 56 0.31 24.67 12.87
C GLU A 56 -0.27 24.62 14.28
N ALA A 57 0.12 25.55 15.15
CA ALA A 57 -0.34 25.61 16.54
C ALA A 57 -1.86 25.84 16.66
N HIS A 58 -2.45 26.62 15.77
CA HIS A 58 -3.88 26.94 15.78
C HIS A 58 -4.71 26.06 14.84
N CYS A 59 -4.08 25.24 14.02
CA CYS A 59 -4.76 24.45 13.02
C CYS A 59 -5.59 23.31 13.63
N ARG A 60 -6.86 23.21 13.24
CA ARG A 60 -7.81 22.17 13.68
C ARG A 60 -8.16 21.14 12.58
N LYS A 61 -7.48 21.20 11.41
CA LYS A 61 -7.72 20.25 10.33
C LYS A 61 -7.28 18.84 10.74
N PRO A 62 -8.09 17.82 10.50
CA PRO A 62 -7.75 16.44 10.87
C PRO A 62 -6.64 15.85 9.99
N SER A 63 -6.46 16.36 8.77
CA SER A 63 -5.45 15.91 7.82
C SER A 63 -4.84 17.06 7.04
N CYS A 64 -3.56 16.96 6.72
CA CYS A 64 -2.86 17.89 5.82
C CYS A 64 -2.84 17.40 4.35
N VAL A 65 -3.36 16.20 4.09
CA VAL A 65 -3.29 15.54 2.78
C VAL A 65 -4.64 15.04 2.28
N TYR A 66 -5.72 15.33 3.00
CA TYR A 66 -7.07 14.95 2.63
C TYR A 66 -8.08 16.05 3.03
N PRO A 67 -9.12 16.37 2.19
CA PRO A 67 -9.37 15.80 0.84
C PRO A 67 -8.32 16.19 -0.18
N ASP A 68 -7.67 17.32 0.00
CA ASP A 68 -6.61 17.85 -0.84
C ASP A 68 -5.36 18.13 -0.01
N ILE A 69 -4.21 18.18 -0.67
CA ILE A 69 -2.96 18.57 -0.03
C ILE A 69 -3.07 20.03 0.43
N CYS A 70 -2.89 20.25 1.72
CA CYS A 70 -2.97 21.57 2.33
C CYS A 70 -1.94 22.53 1.70
N GLN A 71 -2.35 23.74 1.35
CA GLN A 71 -1.47 24.76 0.78
C GLN A 71 -0.31 25.15 1.72
N ASN A 72 -0.53 25.02 3.04
CA ASN A 72 0.48 25.26 4.05
C ASN A 72 1.38 24.05 4.35
N LEU A 73 1.17 22.91 3.70
CA LEU A 73 2.07 21.78 3.82
C LEU A 73 3.28 22.01 2.92
N ASN A 74 4.47 21.92 3.52
CA ASN A 74 5.69 21.81 2.74
C ASN A 74 5.75 20.43 2.07
N THR A 75 5.90 20.40 0.75
CA THR A 75 6.00 19.16 -0.03
C THR A 75 7.39 18.98 -0.67
N ASP A 76 8.39 19.74 -0.21
CA ASP A 76 9.75 19.64 -0.70
C ASP A 76 10.43 18.37 -0.18
N HIS A 77 10.83 17.50 -1.07
CA HIS A 77 11.54 16.26 -0.77
C HIS A 77 13.07 16.41 -0.88
N THR A 78 13.58 17.61 -1.13
CA THR A 78 15.04 17.86 -1.25
C THR A 78 15.83 17.38 -0.04
N PRO A 79 15.38 17.62 1.22
CA PRO A 79 16.10 17.12 2.39
C PRO A 79 16.21 15.59 2.43
N LEU A 80 15.16 14.88 1.98
CA LEU A 80 15.16 13.41 1.92
C LEU A 80 16.09 12.91 0.81
N ILE A 81 16.07 13.51 -0.37
CA ILE A 81 16.97 13.19 -1.47
C ILE A 81 18.44 13.38 -1.04
N GLN A 82 18.74 14.49 -0.35
CA GLN A 82 20.08 14.74 0.16
C GLN A 82 20.52 13.70 1.20
N LEU A 83 19.61 13.30 2.10
CA LEU A 83 19.88 12.24 3.06
C LEU A 83 20.18 10.92 2.37
N TYR A 84 19.38 10.53 1.38
CA TYR A 84 19.60 9.31 0.61
C TYR A 84 20.94 9.30 -0.11
N ARG A 85 21.30 10.40 -0.75
CA ARG A 85 22.59 10.56 -1.44
C ARG A 85 23.76 10.47 -0.46
N ARG A 86 23.65 11.13 0.68
CA ARG A 86 24.66 11.07 1.73
C ARG A 86 24.81 9.65 2.29
N ALA A 87 23.70 8.96 2.56
CA ALA A 87 23.72 7.60 3.09
C ALA A 87 24.39 6.61 2.12
N ARG A 88 24.05 6.67 0.84
CA ARG A 88 24.63 5.76 -0.16
C ARG A 88 26.07 6.09 -0.55
N SER A 89 26.57 7.28 -0.24
CA SER A 89 27.97 7.64 -0.48
C SER A 89 28.93 7.22 0.64
N LEU A 90 28.42 6.67 1.74
CA LEU A 90 29.25 6.19 2.84
C LEU A 90 30.14 5.01 2.38
N PRO A 91 31.43 5.00 2.76
CA PRO A 91 32.30 3.87 2.48
C PRO A 91 31.72 2.58 3.05
N GLY A 92 31.80 1.48 2.27
CA GLY A 92 31.26 0.19 2.67
C GLY A 92 29.75 0.00 2.46
N ILE A 93 29.01 1.04 2.08
CA ILE A 93 27.61 0.95 1.71
C ILE A 93 27.49 0.73 0.20
N LYS A 94 26.87 -0.37 -0.20
CA LYS A 94 26.63 -0.74 -1.61
C LYS A 94 25.26 -0.35 -2.08
N LYS A 95 24.22 -0.50 -1.22
CA LYS A 95 22.82 -0.18 -1.54
C LYS A 95 22.09 0.33 -0.31
N ILE A 96 21.25 1.32 -0.53
CA ILE A 96 20.22 1.78 0.41
C ILE A 96 18.88 1.56 -0.29
N LEU A 97 18.06 0.68 0.24
CA LEU A 97 16.74 0.39 -0.30
C LEU A 97 15.64 1.07 0.53
N ILE A 98 14.48 1.22 -0.07
CA ILE A 98 13.25 1.68 0.56
C ILE A 98 12.22 0.56 0.43
N GLY A 99 12.01 -0.16 1.52
CA GLY A 99 11.03 -1.25 1.65
C GLY A 99 9.70 -0.77 2.24
N SER A 100 9.71 0.33 2.98
CA SER A 100 8.54 0.97 3.57
C SER A 100 7.63 1.56 2.50
N GLY A 101 6.33 1.63 2.80
CA GLY A 101 5.37 2.33 1.97
C GLY A 101 5.64 3.82 1.88
N LEU A 102 5.09 4.45 0.86
CA LEU A 102 5.21 5.90 0.67
C LEU A 102 3.86 6.56 0.35
N ARG A 103 3.80 7.87 0.58
CA ARG A 103 2.69 8.73 0.15
C ARG A 103 2.89 9.10 -1.32
N TYR A 104 2.24 8.37 -2.21
CA TYR A 104 2.33 8.61 -3.66
C TYR A 104 1.71 9.95 -4.07
N ASP A 105 0.71 10.43 -3.35
CA ASP A 105 0.09 11.73 -3.55
C ASP A 105 1.05 12.91 -3.29
N LEU A 106 1.94 12.78 -2.32
CA LEU A 106 3.03 13.74 -2.12
C LEU A 106 4.17 13.53 -3.12
N ALA A 107 4.49 12.28 -3.44
CA ALA A 107 5.58 11.96 -4.36
C ALA A 107 5.35 12.56 -5.76
N ILE A 108 4.11 12.53 -6.28
CA ILE A 108 3.79 13.14 -7.60
C ILE A 108 4.00 14.67 -7.64
N LYS A 109 4.06 15.34 -6.48
CA LYS A 109 4.42 16.77 -6.39
C LYS A 109 5.93 17.01 -6.49
N ALA A 110 6.73 15.95 -6.35
CA ALA A 110 8.20 16.00 -6.40
C ALA A 110 8.75 14.94 -7.36
N PRO A 111 8.62 15.11 -8.70
CA PRO A 111 9.09 14.12 -9.68
C PRO A 111 10.58 13.77 -9.53
N ALA A 112 11.41 14.71 -9.08
CA ALA A 112 12.82 14.48 -8.77
C ALA A 112 13.02 13.42 -7.69
N TYR A 113 12.12 13.37 -6.67
CA TYR A 113 12.13 12.32 -5.65
C TYR A 113 11.81 10.95 -6.25
N ILE A 114 10.79 10.86 -7.12
CA ILE A 114 10.44 9.59 -7.77
C ILE A 114 11.61 9.10 -8.62
N LYS A 115 12.27 10.00 -9.35
CA LYS A 115 13.45 9.66 -10.15
C LYS A 115 14.60 9.15 -9.29
N GLU A 116 14.93 9.82 -8.19
CA GLU A 116 15.96 9.38 -7.23
C GLU A 116 15.62 7.99 -6.65
N LEU A 117 14.37 7.82 -6.19
CA LEU A 117 13.85 6.58 -5.60
C LEU A 117 14.02 5.40 -6.57
N VAL A 118 13.50 5.52 -7.77
CA VAL A 118 13.51 4.49 -8.81
C VAL A 118 14.94 4.15 -9.24
N THR A 119 15.78 5.18 -9.41
CA THR A 119 17.15 4.99 -9.91
C THR A 119 18.04 4.29 -8.88
N HIS A 120 17.84 4.53 -7.58
CA HIS A 120 18.82 4.12 -6.57
C HIS A 120 18.27 3.25 -5.45
N HIS A 121 16.97 3.33 -5.14
CA HIS A 121 16.43 2.83 -3.88
C HIS A 121 15.36 1.74 -4.02
N VAL A 122 14.95 1.39 -5.23
CA VAL A 122 14.03 0.28 -5.49
C VAL A 122 14.80 -0.95 -5.96
N GLY A 123 14.60 -2.07 -5.28
CA GLY A 123 15.30 -3.33 -5.55
C GLY A 123 14.55 -4.27 -6.52
N GLY A 124 13.57 -3.75 -7.29
CA GLY A 124 12.72 -4.52 -8.21
C GLY A 124 11.23 -4.33 -7.90
N TYR A 125 10.86 -4.27 -6.64
CA TYR A 125 9.47 -4.08 -6.21
C TYR A 125 9.35 -2.89 -5.27
N LEU A 126 8.29 -2.08 -5.45
CA LEU A 126 7.92 -1.00 -4.55
C LEU A 126 6.50 -1.23 -4.04
N LYS A 127 6.37 -1.36 -2.72
CA LYS A 127 5.08 -1.48 -2.05
C LYS A 127 4.36 -0.12 -2.02
N ILE A 128 3.06 -0.13 -2.34
CA ILE A 128 2.24 1.08 -2.36
C ILE A 128 0.81 0.74 -1.96
N ALA A 129 0.16 1.61 -1.21
CA ALA A 129 -1.14 1.33 -0.62
C ALA A 129 -2.23 2.28 -1.14
N PRO A 130 -2.80 2.05 -2.34
CA PRO A 130 -4.00 2.75 -2.78
C PRO A 130 -5.23 2.41 -1.95
N GLU A 131 -5.29 1.23 -1.33
CA GLU A 131 -6.31 0.69 -0.44
C GLU A 131 -7.63 0.35 -1.12
N HIS A 132 -8.14 1.20 -2.02
CA HIS A 132 -9.38 1.00 -2.78
C HIS A 132 -9.36 1.81 -4.07
N THR A 133 -10.34 1.57 -4.96
CA THR A 133 -10.54 2.34 -6.20
C THR A 133 -11.72 3.31 -6.09
N GLU A 134 -12.69 3.02 -5.25
CA GLU A 134 -13.95 3.76 -5.15
C GLU A 134 -13.84 4.91 -4.13
N THR A 135 -14.45 6.04 -4.47
CA THR A 135 -14.40 7.27 -3.66
C THR A 135 -15.08 7.11 -2.29
N GLY A 136 -16.13 6.30 -2.20
CA GLY A 136 -16.83 6.00 -0.94
C GLY A 136 -15.88 5.47 0.14
N PRO A 137 -15.27 4.29 -0.06
CA PRO A 137 -14.28 3.73 0.86
C PRO A 137 -13.08 4.65 1.08
N LEU A 138 -12.50 5.23 0.01
CA LEU A 138 -11.33 6.11 0.11
C LEU A 138 -11.60 7.34 0.97
N SER A 139 -12.81 7.90 0.92
CA SER A 139 -13.20 9.04 1.75
C SER A 139 -13.21 8.69 3.25
N LYS A 140 -13.62 7.47 3.61
CA LYS A 140 -13.60 6.98 5.00
C LYS A 140 -12.19 6.71 5.51
N MET A 141 -11.27 6.38 4.60
CA MET A 141 -9.85 6.19 4.89
C MET A 141 -9.04 7.48 4.83
N MET A 142 -9.65 8.62 4.47
CA MET A 142 -8.97 9.88 4.19
C MET A 142 -7.83 9.71 3.16
N LYS A 143 -8.09 8.92 2.12
CA LYS A 143 -7.14 8.64 1.03
C LYS A 143 -7.52 9.41 -0.24
N PRO A 144 -6.54 9.76 -1.08
CA PRO A 144 -6.82 10.38 -2.38
C PRO A 144 -7.51 9.39 -3.32
N GLY A 145 -8.19 9.92 -4.33
CA GLY A 145 -8.80 9.10 -5.38
C GLY A 145 -7.76 8.29 -6.18
N ILE A 146 -8.22 7.19 -6.78
CA ILE A 146 -7.35 6.24 -7.51
C ILE A 146 -6.55 6.90 -8.65
N GLY A 147 -7.08 7.95 -9.30
CA GLY A 147 -6.36 8.67 -10.34
C GLY A 147 -5.03 9.29 -9.88
N THR A 148 -4.85 9.51 -8.59
CA THR A 148 -3.56 9.93 -8.02
C THR A 148 -2.55 8.79 -8.06
N TYR A 149 -3.00 7.56 -7.79
CA TYR A 149 -2.19 6.36 -7.96
C TYR A 149 -1.81 6.13 -9.41
N ASP A 150 -2.74 6.31 -10.36
CA ASP A 150 -2.47 6.13 -11.78
C ASP A 150 -1.36 7.09 -12.25
N LYS A 151 -1.42 8.37 -11.86
CA LYS A 151 -0.36 9.34 -12.15
C LYS A 151 1.00 8.94 -11.55
N PHE A 152 1.00 8.42 -10.33
CA PHE A 152 2.23 7.92 -9.72
C PHE A 152 2.79 6.73 -10.50
N LYS A 153 1.93 5.78 -10.89
CA LYS A 153 2.31 4.60 -11.70
C LYS A 153 2.96 5.02 -13.01
N GLU A 154 2.36 5.98 -13.74
CA GLU A 154 2.93 6.51 -14.98
C GLU A 154 4.34 7.07 -14.78
N LEU A 155 4.55 7.88 -13.73
CA LEU A 155 5.87 8.43 -13.43
C LEU A 155 6.87 7.35 -13.00
N PHE A 156 6.42 6.38 -12.21
CA PHE A 156 7.24 5.24 -11.79
C PHE A 156 7.71 4.42 -12.99
N GLU A 157 6.82 4.04 -13.89
CA GLU A 157 7.13 3.29 -15.10
C GLU A 157 8.05 4.08 -16.03
N LYS A 158 7.79 5.38 -16.23
CA LYS A 158 8.64 6.27 -17.01
C LYS A 158 10.08 6.29 -16.49
N TYR A 159 10.26 6.58 -15.21
CA TYR A 159 11.59 6.68 -14.61
C TYR A 159 12.29 5.32 -14.46
N SER A 160 11.56 4.22 -14.29
CA SER A 160 12.13 2.86 -14.32
C SER A 160 12.72 2.57 -15.70
N LYS A 161 12.00 2.92 -16.76
CA LYS A 161 12.47 2.77 -18.13
C LYS A 161 13.69 3.67 -18.43
N GLU A 162 13.65 4.93 -17.98
CA GLU A 162 14.80 5.85 -18.11
C GLU A 162 16.04 5.33 -17.37
N ALA A 163 15.85 4.66 -16.23
CA ALA A 163 16.93 4.06 -15.43
C ALA A 163 17.41 2.71 -15.98
N GLY A 164 16.81 2.18 -17.04
CA GLY A 164 17.12 0.87 -17.60
C GLY A 164 16.80 -0.30 -16.65
N LYS A 165 15.80 -0.14 -15.77
CA LYS A 165 15.46 -1.11 -14.74
C LYS A 165 14.07 -1.70 -14.95
N GLU A 166 13.97 -3.00 -14.72
CA GLU A 166 12.71 -3.70 -14.65
C GLU A 166 12.20 -3.68 -13.19
N GLN A 167 11.20 -2.85 -12.94
CA GLN A 167 10.66 -2.62 -11.60
C GLN A 167 9.14 -2.63 -11.62
N TYR A 168 8.53 -3.05 -10.50
CA TYR A 168 7.09 -3.26 -10.40
C TYR A 168 6.52 -2.64 -9.14
N LEU A 169 5.29 -2.10 -9.24
CA LEU A 169 4.51 -1.68 -8.10
C LEU A 169 3.75 -2.88 -7.52
N VAL A 170 3.75 -2.99 -6.21
CA VAL A 170 2.93 -3.96 -5.46
C VAL A 170 1.84 -3.19 -4.73
N PRO A 171 0.64 -3.04 -5.34
CA PRO A 171 -0.45 -2.30 -4.72
C PRO A 171 -1.14 -3.14 -3.64
N TYR A 172 -1.38 -2.53 -2.49
CA TYR A 172 -2.16 -3.10 -1.40
C TYR A 172 -3.59 -2.56 -1.43
N PHE A 173 -4.54 -3.49 -1.28
CA PHE A 173 -5.96 -3.19 -1.19
C PHE A 173 -6.56 -3.86 0.04
N ILE A 174 -7.54 -3.21 0.65
CA ILE A 174 -8.19 -3.70 1.87
C ILE A 174 -9.64 -4.14 1.60
N ALA A 175 -9.99 -5.32 2.09
CA ALA A 175 -11.36 -5.82 2.08
C ALA A 175 -12.12 -5.41 3.34
N ALA A 176 -13.43 -5.24 3.21
CA ALA A 176 -14.37 -5.06 4.32
C ALA A 176 -14.10 -3.85 5.23
N HIS A 177 -13.42 -2.81 4.72
CA HIS A 177 -13.30 -1.55 5.46
C HIS A 177 -14.68 -0.91 5.63
N PRO A 178 -15.00 -0.28 6.79
CA PRO A 178 -16.22 0.50 6.94
C PRO A 178 -16.43 1.50 5.80
N GLY A 179 -17.66 1.58 5.30
CA GLY A 179 -18.00 2.37 4.12
C GLY A 179 -17.72 1.70 2.78
N THR A 180 -17.45 0.38 2.76
CA THR A 180 -17.26 -0.41 1.54
C THR A 180 -18.48 -1.29 1.31
N SER A 181 -19.17 -1.10 0.18
CA SER A 181 -20.27 -1.94 -0.25
C SER A 181 -19.78 -3.15 -1.07
N ASP A 182 -20.67 -4.12 -1.28
CA ASP A 182 -20.38 -5.26 -2.16
C ASP A 182 -20.13 -4.78 -3.62
N SER A 183 -20.82 -3.71 -4.04
CA SER A 183 -20.61 -3.09 -5.36
C SER A 183 -19.23 -2.44 -5.48
N ASP A 184 -18.76 -1.77 -4.44
CA ASP A 184 -17.41 -1.17 -4.43
C ASP A 184 -16.34 -2.26 -4.60
N MET A 185 -16.50 -3.40 -3.91
CA MET A 185 -15.58 -4.52 -4.04
C MET A 185 -15.63 -5.17 -5.43
N MET A 186 -16.79 -5.24 -6.03
CA MET A 186 -16.94 -5.71 -7.42
C MET A 186 -16.21 -4.77 -8.40
N HIS A 187 -16.37 -3.46 -8.25
CA HIS A 187 -15.67 -2.47 -9.09
C HIS A 187 -14.16 -2.57 -8.92
N LEU A 188 -13.70 -2.72 -7.68
CA LEU A 188 -12.28 -2.96 -7.39
C LEU A 188 -11.78 -4.25 -8.08
N ALA A 189 -12.53 -5.34 -8.00
CA ALA A 189 -12.17 -6.59 -8.68
C ALA A 189 -12.07 -6.43 -10.21
N LEU A 190 -13.00 -5.68 -10.82
CA LEU A 190 -12.96 -5.34 -12.23
C LEU A 190 -11.74 -4.47 -12.58
N TRP A 191 -11.39 -3.51 -11.73
CA TRP A 191 -10.19 -2.70 -11.91
C TRP A 191 -8.93 -3.55 -11.84
N LEU A 192 -8.83 -4.44 -10.83
CA LEU A 192 -7.71 -5.38 -10.69
C LEU A 192 -7.57 -6.24 -11.95
N LYS A 193 -8.66 -6.80 -12.45
CA LYS A 193 -8.65 -7.62 -13.67
C LYS A 193 -8.19 -6.85 -14.90
N ARG A 194 -8.72 -5.63 -15.12
CA ARG A 194 -8.33 -4.77 -16.25
C ARG A 194 -6.85 -4.39 -16.22
N ASN A 195 -6.30 -4.18 -15.02
CA ASN A 195 -4.89 -3.87 -14.83
C ASN A 195 -3.98 -5.11 -14.73
N GLY A 196 -4.54 -6.32 -14.83
CA GLY A 196 -3.79 -7.57 -14.78
C GLY A 196 -3.24 -7.91 -13.39
N PHE A 197 -3.77 -7.30 -12.33
CA PHE A 197 -3.35 -7.58 -10.96
C PHE A 197 -4.01 -8.84 -10.41
N ARG A 198 -3.21 -9.70 -9.78
CA ARG A 198 -3.65 -10.90 -9.07
C ARG A 198 -3.06 -10.86 -7.67
N ALA A 199 -3.90 -10.57 -6.68
CA ALA A 199 -3.47 -10.51 -5.29
C ALA A 199 -3.51 -11.92 -4.67
N ASP A 200 -2.37 -12.47 -4.32
CA ASP A 200 -2.27 -13.74 -3.58
C ASP A 200 -2.59 -13.55 -2.10
N GLN A 201 -2.12 -12.47 -1.52
CA GLN A 201 -2.43 -12.08 -0.16
C GLN A 201 -3.35 -10.86 -0.18
N VAL A 202 -4.37 -10.89 0.67
CA VAL A 202 -5.34 -9.81 0.79
C VAL A 202 -5.55 -9.47 2.25
N GLN A 203 -5.53 -8.18 2.54
CA GLN A 203 -5.82 -7.68 3.87
C GLN A 203 -7.33 -7.51 4.04
N THR A 204 -7.82 -7.80 5.24
CA THR A 204 -9.19 -7.53 5.60
C THR A 204 -9.19 -6.62 6.81
N PHE A 205 -10.04 -5.60 6.76
CA PHE A 205 -10.21 -4.74 7.92
C PHE A 205 -10.46 -5.54 9.19
N TYR A 206 -9.72 -5.21 10.21
CA TYR A 206 -9.89 -5.70 11.58
C TYR A 206 -9.98 -4.51 12.53
N PRO A 207 -11.02 -4.45 13.40
CA PRO A 207 -11.13 -3.37 14.37
C PRO A 207 -9.94 -3.40 15.34
N SER A 208 -9.13 -2.36 15.30
CA SER A 208 -8.02 -2.15 16.25
C SER A 208 -8.33 -1.00 17.19
N PRO A 209 -7.83 -1.00 18.43
CA PRO A 209 -8.05 0.09 19.37
C PRO A 209 -7.62 1.45 18.79
N MET A 210 -8.30 2.51 19.17
CA MET A 210 -8.01 3.92 18.84
C MET A 210 -8.03 4.28 17.36
N ALA A 211 -8.49 3.39 16.46
CA ALA A 211 -8.64 3.71 15.05
C ALA A 211 -10.03 4.27 14.75
N THR A 212 -10.11 5.33 13.93
CA THR A 212 -11.37 5.94 13.49
C THR A 212 -12.26 4.92 12.78
N ALA A 213 -11.67 4.02 11.98
CA ALA A 213 -12.39 2.94 11.31
C ALA A 213 -13.04 1.97 12.30
N THR A 214 -12.45 1.76 13.48
CA THR A 214 -13.05 0.96 14.55
C THR A 214 -14.28 1.64 15.14
N ALA A 215 -14.22 2.96 15.33
CA ALA A 215 -15.39 3.73 15.74
C ALA A 215 -16.51 3.62 14.70
N MET A 216 -16.21 3.74 13.40
CA MET A 216 -17.18 3.51 12.33
C MET A 216 -17.78 2.10 12.41
N TYR A 217 -16.94 1.08 12.63
CA TYR A 217 -17.37 -0.31 12.69
C TYR A 217 -18.38 -0.58 13.81
N HIS A 218 -18.19 0.01 14.97
CA HIS A 218 -19.07 -0.23 16.12
C HIS A 218 -20.31 0.66 16.10
N THR A 219 -20.19 1.93 15.67
CA THR A 219 -21.27 2.91 15.73
C THR A 219 -22.10 3.01 14.46
N ASN A 220 -21.63 2.49 13.32
CA ASN A 220 -22.18 2.74 11.98
C ASN A 220 -22.28 4.24 11.63
N LYS A 221 -21.47 5.09 12.26
CA LYS A 221 -21.43 6.54 12.03
C LYS A 221 -20.02 6.95 11.60
N ASN A 222 -19.96 8.04 10.84
CA ASN A 222 -18.69 8.63 10.42
C ASN A 222 -18.17 9.61 11.49
N PRO A 223 -17.12 9.26 12.26
CA PRO A 223 -16.60 10.13 13.33
C PRO A 223 -15.60 11.17 12.83
N LEU A 224 -15.31 11.24 11.54
CA LEU A 224 -14.44 12.28 10.95
C LEU A 224 -15.05 13.68 11.08
N ARG A 225 -16.32 13.76 11.44
CA ARG A 225 -17.07 15.00 11.77
C ARG A 225 -17.81 14.79 13.11
N LYS A 226 -18.35 15.88 13.66
CA LYS A 226 -19.19 15.78 14.87
C LYS A 226 -20.33 14.79 14.64
N VAL A 227 -20.40 13.76 15.49
CA VAL A 227 -21.43 12.72 15.41
C VAL A 227 -22.73 13.23 16.06
N THR A 228 -23.81 13.13 15.31
CA THR A 228 -25.19 13.44 15.74
C THR A 228 -26.12 12.29 15.33
N ARG A 229 -27.37 12.33 15.75
CA ARG A 229 -28.38 11.35 15.33
C ARG A 229 -28.60 11.35 13.80
N SER A 230 -28.49 12.52 13.17
CA SER A 230 -28.63 12.73 11.72
C SER A 230 -27.33 12.52 10.94
N SER A 231 -26.21 12.15 11.59
CA SER A 231 -24.94 11.93 10.90
C SER A 231 -25.04 10.76 9.91
N GLU A 232 -24.25 10.87 8.87
CA GLU A 232 -24.10 9.84 7.83
C GLU A 232 -23.99 8.44 8.43
N THR A 233 -24.80 7.50 7.91
CA THR A 233 -24.70 6.10 8.25
C THR A 233 -23.65 5.44 7.37
N VAL A 234 -22.69 4.80 7.99
CA VAL A 234 -21.59 4.08 7.31
C VAL A 234 -21.98 2.60 7.21
N ASP A 235 -21.98 2.05 5.98
CA ASP A 235 -22.14 0.61 5.79
C ASP A 235 -20.96 -0.13 6.41
N VAL A 236 -21.27 -1.18 7.16
CA VAL A 236 -20.27 -1.98 7.88
C VAL A 236 -20.44 -3.44 7.56
N VAL A 237 -19.38 -4.04 7.06
CA VAL A 237 -19.34 -5.45 6.70
C VAL A 237 -19.25 -6.30 7.96
N ARG A 238 -20.38 -6.86 8.37
CA ARG A 238 -20.50 -7.80 9.51
C ARG A 238 -20.79 -9.21 9.03
N GLY A 239 -20.44 -10.18 9.85
CA GLY A 239 -20.66 -11.59 9.54
C GLY A 239 -19.62 -12.17 8.58
N GLU A 240 -19.34 -13.45 8.75
CA GLU A 240 -18.27 -14.15 8.02
C GLU A 240 -18.54 -14.23 6.52
N LYS A 241 -19.77 -14.53 6.11
CA LYS A 241 -20.14 -14.71 4.69
C LYS A 241 -19.83 -13.46 3.86
N ARG A 242 -20.21 -12.26 4.34
CA ARG A 242 -19.97 -11.00 3.62
C ARG A 242 -18.49 -10.64 3.62
N ARG A 243 -17.77 -10.89 4.72
CA ARG A 243 -16.32 -10.68 4.80
C ARG A 243 -15.55 -11.60 3.83
N ARG A 244 -15.96 -12.87 3.74
CA ARG A 244 -15.42 -13.81 2.74
C ARG A 244 -15.70 -13.35 1.32
N LEU A 245 -16.88 -12.81 1.03
CA LEU A 245 -17.22 -12.27 -0.28
C LEU A 245 -16.28 -11.13 -0.67
N HIS A 246 -16.03 -10.16 0.24
CA HIS A 246 -15.11 -9.05 -0.03
C HIS A 246 -13.68 -9.54 -0.30
N LYS A 247 -13.20 -10.54 0.46
CA LYS A 247 -11.91 -11.18 0.18
C LYS A 247 -11.90 -11.91 -1.16
N ALA A 248 -13.00 -12.57 -1.50
CA ALA A 248 -13.14 -13.29 -2.77
C ALA A 248 -13.06 -12.35 -3.97
N PHE A 249 -13.62 -11.15 -3.90
CA PHE A 249 -13.48 -10.13 -4.94
C PHE A 249 -12.02 -9.73 -5.16
N LEU A 250 -11.22 -9.54 -4.11
CA LEU A 250 -9.79 -9.27 -4.25
C LEU A 250 -9.03 -10.44 -4.89
N ARG A 251 -9.48 -11.67 -4.62
CA ARG A 251 -8.91 -12.90 -5.17
C ARG A 251 -9.81 -13.50 -6.26
N TYR A 252 -10.32 -12.66 -7.15
CA TYR A 252 -11.22 -13.07 -8.24
C TYR A 252 -10.62 -14.15 -9.16
N HIS A 253 -9.29 -14.25 -9.22
CA HIS A 253 -8.55 -15.19 -10.04
C HIS A 253 -8.48 -16.61 -9.42
N ASP A 254 -8.79 -16.74 -8.14
CA ASP A 254 -8.78 -18.03 -7.42
C ASP A 254 -10.09 -18.80 -7.67
N ALA A 255 -9.98 -19.98 -8.30
CA ALA A 255 -11.11 -20.80 -8.66
C ALA A 255 -11.99 -21.21 -7.46
N ASN A 256 -11.41 -21.32 -6.26
CA ASN A 256 -12.15 -21.64 -5.04
C ASN A 256 -13.16 -20.54 -4.65
N ASN A 257 -12.94 -19.31 -5.10
CA ASN A 257 -13.84 -18.19 -4.86
C ASN A 257 -14.96 -18.05 -5.89
N TRP A 258 -14.85 -18.70 -7.06
CA TRP A 258 -15.79 -18.50 -8.16
C TRP A 258 -17.25 -18.87 -7.85
N PRO A 259 -17.57 -19.96 -7.13
CA PRO A 259 -18.95 -20.23 -6.75
C PRO A 259 -19.59 -19.10 -5.94
N LEU A 260 -18.86 -18.58 -4.94
CA LEU A 260 -19.31 -17.47 -4.11
C LEU A 260 -19.49 -16.17 -4.91
N LEU A 261 -18.54 -15.88 -5.81
CA LEU A 261 -18.60 -14.71 -6.68
C LEU A 261 -19.76 -14.80 -7.68
N ARG A 262 -20.02 -15.97 -8.29
CA ARG A 262 -21.17 -16.15 -9.19
C ARG A 262 -22.50 -15.96 -8.46
N GLU A 263 -22.64 -16.50 -7.25
CA GLU A 263 -23.83 -16.29 -6.41
C GLU A 263 -24.05 -14.80 -6.14
N ALA A 264 -23.00 -14.12 -5.71
CA ALA A 264 -23.05 -12.69 -5.39
C ALA A 264 -23.38 -11.83 -6.63
N LEU A 265 -22.72 -12.06 -7.76
CA LEU A 265 -22.96 -11.32 -9.00
C LEU A 265 -24.40 -11.50 -9.49
N LYS A 266 -24.98 -12.71 -9.39
CA LYS A 266 -26.40 -12.91 -9.70
C LYS A 266 -27.32 -12.12 -8.78
N LYS A 267 -27.05 -12.12 -7.46
CA LYS A 267 -27.84 -11.34 -6.48
C LYS A 267 -27.73 -9.83 -6.68
N MET A 268 -26.58 -9.36 -7.17
CA MET A 268 -26.35 -7.96 -7.50
C MET A 268 -26.91 -7.55 -8.87
N GLY A 269 -27.58 -8.46 -9.60
CA GLY A 269 -28.06 -8.20 -10.95
C GLY A 269 -26.95 -8.07 -11.99
N ARG A 270 -25.75 -8.59 -11.72
CA ARG A 270 -24.56 -8.48 -12.56
C ARG A 270 -24.12 -9.84 -13.13
N ALA A 271 -25.11 -10.64 -13.55
CA ALA A 271 -24.86 -11.91 -14.25
C ALA A 271 -24.07 -11.73 -15.56
N ASP A 272 -24.11 -10.53 -16.14
CA ASP A 272 -23.29 -10.10 -17.29
C ASP A 272 -21.77 -10.25 -17.07
N LEU A 273 -21.33 -10.30 -15.83
CA LEU A 273 -19.90 -10.48 -15.46
C LEU A 273 -19.49 -11.96 -15.31
N ILE A 274 -20.41 -12.89 -15.59
CA ILE A 274 -20.15 -14.35 -15.54
C ILE A 274 -20.02 -14.89 -16.95
N GLY A 275 -18.87 -15.44 -17.29
CA GLY A 275 -18.62 -16.00 -18.61
C GLY A 275 -17.11 -16.14 -18.90
N ASN A 276 -16.79 -16.66 -20.10
CA ASN A 276 -15.42 -17.02 -20.46
C ASN A 276 -14.68 -15.94 -21.27
N GLY A 277 -15.35 -14.83 -21.60
CA GLY A 277 -14.73 -13.71 -22.31
C GLY A 277 -13.88 -12.83 -21.41
N LYS A 278 -13.00 -12.03 -22.01
CA LYS A 278 -12.08 -11.10 -21.27
C LYS A 278 -12.82 -10.06 -20.41
N GLN A 279 -14.03 -9.67 -20.82
CA GLN A 279 -14.88 -8.70 -20.12
C GLN A 279 -15.53 -9.25 -18.84
N HIS A 280 -15.68 -10.58 -18.73
CA HIS A 280 -16.32 -11.20 -17.55
C HIS A 280 -15.33 -11.23 -16.37
N LEU A 281 -15.85 -11.17 -15.17
CA LEU A 281 -15.01 -11.23 -13.95
C LEU A 281 -14.60 -12.67 -13.63
N VAL A 282 -15.58 -13.58 -13.64
CA VAL A 282 -15.39 -15.01 -13.34
C VAL A 282 -15.99 -15.89 -14.44
N PRO A 283 -15.43 -17.09 -14.70
CA PRO A 283 -15.97 -18.00 -15.70
C PRO A 283 -17.30 -18.63 -15.25
N ASN A 284 -18.04 -19.19 -16.21
CA ASN A 284 -19.28 -19.91 -15.95
C ASN A 284 -19.08 -21.38 -15.52
N TYR A 285 -17.89 -21.92 -15.70
CA TYR A 285 -17.53 -23.29 -15.31
C TYR A 285 -16.76 -23.31 -13.98
N GLN A 286 -16.66 -24.50 -13.39
CA GLN A 286 -15.82 -24.76 -12.22
C GLN A 286 -14.80 -25.84 -12.60
N PRO A 287 -13.49 -25.56 -12.50
CA PRO A 287 -12.49 -26.59 -12.71
C PRO A 287 -12.59 -27.65 -11.61
N GLN A 288 -12.29 -28.90 -11.95
CA GLN A 288 -12.07 -29.93 -10.95
C GLN A 288 -10.77 -29.61 -10.22
N THR A 289 -10.89 -29.12 -9.01
CA THR A 289 -9.75 -28.83 -8.13
C THR A 289 -9.89 -29.69 -6.88
N ASP A 290 -8.77 -30.10 -6.33
CA ASP A 290 -8.70 -30.77 -5.03
C ASP A 290 -9.04 -29.84 -3.84
N GLY A 291 -9.55 -28.65 -4.11
CA GLY A 291 -9.95 -27.66 -3.10
C GLY A 291 -8.76 -26.81 -2.59
N THR A 292 -7.55 -27.13 -2.96
CA THR A 292 -6.36 -26.38 -2.56
C THR A 292 -5.91 -25.42 -3.65
N TYR A 293 -6.10 -24.12 -3.43
CA TYR A 293 -5.42 -23.10 -4.24
C TYR A 293 -3.92 -23.17 -3.94
N GLN A 294 -3.15 -23.51 -4.97
CA GLN A 294 -1.70 -23.39 -4.92
C GLN A 294 -1.29 -22.08 -5.60
N SER A 295 -0.81 -21.14 -4.79
CA SER A 295 -0.19 -19.93 -5.33
C SER A 295 1.02 -20.33 -6.21
N PRO A 296 1.29 -19.60 -7.31
CA PRO A 296 2.48 -19.81 -8.12
C PRO A 296 3.77 -19.87 -7.29
N ARG A 297 3.81 -19.17 -6.17
CA ARG A 297 4.92 -19.16 -5.21
C ARG A 297 5.15 -20.53 -4.56
N ARG A 298 4.09 -21.32 -4.27
CA ARG A 298 4.23 -22.68 -3.69
C ARG A 298 4.73 -23.70 -4.69
N LYS A 299 4.42 -23.55 -5.96
CA LYS A 299 4.92 -24.45 -7.02
C LYS A 299 6.43 -24.36 -7.20
N ASN A 300 7.04 -23.22 -6.86
CA ASN A 300 8.49 -22.99 -7.00
C ASN A 300 9.31 -23.36 -5.75
N SER A 301 8.68 -23.75 -4.64
CA SER A 301 9.40 -24.10 -3.40
C SER A 301 9.88 -25.55 -3.34
N SER A 302 9.52 -26.39 -4.31
CA SER A 302 9.85 -27.82 -4.34
C SER A 302 10.79 -28.26 -5.49
N GLY A 303 11.44 -27.32 -6.19
CA GLY A 303 12.37 -27.68 -7.26
C GLY A 303 13.18 -26.50 -7.78
N LYS A 304 14.40 -26.77 -8.14
CA LYS A 304 15.42 -25.84 -8.67
C LYS A 304 14.86 -24.62 -9.37
N VAL A 305 15.24 -23.44 -8.88
CA VAL A 305 14.86 -22.12 -9.37
C VAL A 305 15.13 -21.98 -10.86
N SER A 306 14.10 -22.10 -11.69
CA SER A 306 14.10 -21.50 -13.01
C SER A 306 13.25 -20.24 -12.92
N VAL A 307 13.91 -19.11 -13.01
CA VAL A 307 13.25 -17.79 -12.96
C VAL A 307 12.60 -17.53 -14.31
N ALA A 308 11.36 -18.02 -14.47
CA ALA A 308 10.44 -17.45 -15.45
C ALA A 308 9.55 -16.47 -14.69
N HIS A 309 9.97 -15.23 -14.61
CA HIS A 309 9.21 -14.16 -13.99
C HIS A 309 8.00 -13.80 -14.87
N ASN A 310 6.81 -14.13 -14.39
CA ASN A 310 5.61 -13.46 -14.89
C ASN A 310 5.42 -12.15 -14.11
N PRO A 311 5.62 -10.97 -14.73
CA PRO A 311 5.57 -9.68 -14.03
C PRO A 311 4.20 -9.35 -13.41
N ARG A 312 3.19 -10.19 -13.60
CA ARG A 312 1.81 -10.00 -13.16
C ARG A 312 1.48 -10.73 -11.85
N ASP A 313 2.40 -11.56 -11.34
CA ASP A 313 2.20 -12.27 -10.09
C ASP A 313 2.81 -11.48 -8.93
N PHE A 314 1.97 -10.72 -8.22
CA PHE A 314 2.39 -9.96 -7.04
C PHE A 314 2.70 -10.92 -5.89
N ARG A 315 3.95 -10.94 -5.49
CA ARG A 315 4.39 -11.57 -4.24
C ARG A 315 4.18 -10.58 -3.11
N SER A 316 3.21 -10.82 -2.25
CA SER A 316 3.14 -10.12 -0.98
C SER A 316 3.97 -10.86 0.05
N GLU A 317 4.96 -10.19 0.61
CA GLU A 317 5.79 -10.70 1.69
C GLU A 317 5.23 -10.23 3.02
N GLU A 318 4.15 -10.84 3.49
CA GLU A 318 3.54 -10.49 4.79
C GLU A 318 4.11 -11.27 5.99
N HIS A 319 5.16 -12.04 5.81
CA HIS A 319 5.71 -12.85 6.90
C HIS A 319 7.09 -12.43 7.35
N THR A 320 7.37 -11.15 7.39
CA THR A 320 8.69 -10.69 7.83
C THR A 320 8.72 -9.97 9.16
N SER A 321 7.61 -9.89 9.89
CA SER A 321 7.69 -9.35 11.25
C SER A 321 8.24 -10.34 12.29
N GLU A 322 8.24 -11.65 12.00
CA GLU A 322 8.76 -12.67 12.95
C GLU A 322 9.95 -13.49 12.46
N LEU A 323 10.30 -13.40 11.16
CA LEU A 323 11.46 -14.07 10.58
C LEU A 323 12.26 -13.09 9.73
N GLN A 324 12.60 -11.94 10.29
CA GLN A 324 13.72 -11.20 9.77
C GLN A 324 14.97 -12.06 10.05
N SER A 325 15.50 -12.65 8.99
CA SER A 325 16.82 -13.25 9.07
C SER A 325 17.76 -12.17 9.61
N HIS A 326 18.77 -12.56 10.37
CA HIS A 326 19.79 -11.65 10.92
C HIS A 326 20.54 -10.79 9.88
N HIS A 327 20.07 -10.75 8.65
CA HIS A 327 20.69 -10.05 7.53
C HIS A 327 19.92 -8.82 7.02
N ASP A 328 18.66 -8.62 7.47
CA ASP A 328 17.86 -7.46 7.05
C ASP A 328 17.97 -6.34 8.09
N LEU A 329 18.76 -5.34 7.76
CA LEU A 329 19.01 -4.19 8.62
C LEU A 329 18.13 -3.01 8.20
N VAL A 330 17.34 -2.51 9.13
CA VAL A 330 16.40 -1.40 8.92
C VAL A 330 16.87 -0.19 9.70
N CYS A 331 17.03 0.92 9.01
CA CYS A 331 17.25 2.24 9.62
C CYS A 331 15.98 3.08 9.51
N ARG A 332 15.48 3.59 10.63
CA ARG A 332 14.25 4.38 10.67
C ARG A 332 14.54 5.88 10.59
N LEU A 333 13.77 6.57 9.74
CA LEU A 333 13.85 8.03 9.57
C LEU A 333 13.07 8.83 10.65
N LEU A 334 12.09 8.18 11.27
CA LEU A 334 11.14 8.80 12.22
C LEU A 334 11.43 8.37 13.65
#